data_26bcc74136de45d81e0c3b143f62ba0b
#
_entry.id   26bcc74136de45d81e0c3b143f62ba0b
#
_cell.length_a   1.000
_cell.length_b   1.000
_cell.length_c   1.000
_cell.angle_alpha   90.00
_cell.angle_beta   90.00
_cell.angle_gamma   90.00
#
_symmetry.space_group_name_H-M   'P 1'
#
loop_
_entity.id
_entity.type
_entity.pdbx_description
1 polymer ?
#
loop_
_entity_poly.entity_id
_entity_poly.type
_entity_poly.pdbx_seq_one_letter_code
_entity_poly.pdbx_strand_id
1 'polypeptide(L)'
;KGVFELNPGECAMYRHSKLRRKKYYTVEAKEHTDNEVTTIEKTRYLLTDAIQRQLVSDVPLCFFLSGGLDSSIIVKTASMYNKEHKLGKINTYSVEYRDNKKYFQKSNFQPTPDYEFISMMSKNADTKHREIVLDNTLVCDALYESVQARDLPGYVDVDSSLLLFCKEI
;
A
#
# COMPACT_ATOMS: atom_id res chain seq x y z
N LYS A 1 -19.09 -15.09 16.11
CA LYS A 1 -18.82 -16.45 16.59
C LYS A 1 -18.90 -17.37 15.38
N GLY A 2 -17.86 -18.21 15.14
CA GLY A 2 -17.81 -19.13 13.99
C GLY A 2 -17.10 -18.59 12.74
N VAL A 3 -16.61 -17.35 12.75
CA VAL A 3 -15.72 -16.78 11.73
C VAL A 3 -14.28 -16.89 12.24
N PHE A 4 -13.38 -17.38 11.39
CA PHE A 4 -11.98 -17.59 11.69
C PHE A 4 -11.12 -16.98 10.59
N GLU A 5 -9.99 -16.45 10.95
CA GLU A 5 -8.97 -15.98 10.04
C GLU A 5 -7.90 -17.05 9.80
N LEU A 6 -7.33 -17.07 8.61
CA LEU A 6 -6.15 -17.89 8.35
C LEU A 6 -4.91 -17.24 8.95
N ASN A 7 -4.03 -18.03 9.55
CA ASN A 7 -2.78 -17.49 10.04
C ASN A 7 -1.85 -17.09 8.88
N PRO A 8 -0.93 -16.12 9.10
CA PRO A 8 0.09 -15.81 8.11
C PRO A 8 0.86 -17.05 7.66
N GLY A 9 1.06 -17.18 6.35
CA GLY A 9 1.72 -18.34 5.75
C GLY A 9 0.87 -19.61 5.67
N GLU A 10 -0.46 -19.50 5.92
CA GLU A 10 -1.40 -20.60 5.72
C GLU A 10 -2.26 -20.38 4.48
N CYS A 11 -2.65 -21.48 3.86
CA CYS A 11 -3.71 -21.51 2.85
C CYS A 11 -4.78 -22.54 3.23
N ALA A 12 -6.01 -22.30 2.77
CA ALA A 12 -7.11 -23.23 2.97
C ALA A 12 -7.75 -23.60 1.63
N MET A 13 -8.10 -24.87 1.50
CA MET A 13 -8.84 -25.40 0.37
C MET A 13 -10.15 -26.00 0.87
N TYR A 14 -11.28 -25.52 0.35
CA TYR A 14 -12.59 -26.10 0.60
C TYR A 14 -13.05 -26.90 -0.62
N ARG A 15 -13.22 -28.20 -0.45
CA ARG A 15 -13.70 -29.09 -1.51
C ARG A 15 -14.49 -30.25 -0.92
N HIS A 16 -15.61 -30.61 -1.53
CA HIS A 16 -16.51 -31.71 -1.09
C HIS A 16 -16.89 -31.59 0.39
N SER A 17 -17.31 -30.41 0.83
CA SER A 17 -17.70 -30.09 2.21
C SER A 17 -16.58 -30.32 3.25
N LYS A 18 -15.33 -30.38 2.82
CA LYS A 18 -14.16 -30.54 3.70
C LYS A 18 -13.21 -29.35 3.55
N LEU A 19 -12.83 -28.78 4.67
CA LEU A 19 -11.81 -27.75 4.76
C LEU A 19 -10.45 -28.39 5.07
N ARG A 20 -9.46 -28.15 4.22
CA ARG A 20 -8.06 -28.54 4.46
C ARG A 20 -7.23 -27.27 4.59
N ARG A 21 -6.42 -27.18 5.65
CA ARG A 21 -5.45 -26.10 5.87
C ARG A 21 -4.05 -26.63 5.66
N LYS A 22 -3.18 -25.80 5.08
CA LYS A 22 -1.76 -26.10 4.89
C LYS A 22 -0.94 -24.86 5.19
N LYS A 23 0.04 -24.98 6.06
CA LYS A 23 1.08 -23.98 6.27
C LYS A 23 2.13 -24.16 5.17
N TYR A 24 2.33 -23.13 4.34
CA TYR A 24 3.26 -23.17 3.22
C TYR A 24 4.50 -22.31 3.47
N TYR A 25 4.44 -21.39 4.45
CA TYR A 25 5.54 -20.50 4.78
C TYR A 25 5.61 -20.27 6.30
N THR A 26 6.83 -20.19 6.80
CA THR A 26 7.13 -19.80 8.18
C THR A 26 8.36 -18.91 8.16
N VAL A 27 8.29 -17.78 8.86
CA VAL A 27 9.48 -16.95 9.09
C VAL A 27 10.37 -17.65 10.10
N GLU A 28 11.60 -17.92 9.72
CA GLU A 28 12.61 -18.50 10.60
C GLU A 28 13.63 -17.43 11.00
N ALA A 29 13.83 -17.26 12.30
CA ALA A 29 14.92 -16.44 12.80
C ALA A 29 16.24 -17.18 12.62
N LYS A 30 17.18 -16.56 11.91
CA LYS A 30 18.53 -17.11 11.67
C LYS A 30 19.56 -16.07 12.09
N GLU A 31 20.75 -16.56 12.47
CA GLU A 31 21.86 -15.69 12.73
C GLU A 31 22.22 -14.89 11.46
N HIS A 32 22.43 -13.58 11.63
CA HIS A 32 22.83 -12.70 10.54
C HIS A 32 24.36 -12.61 10.49
N THR A 33 24.94 -13.13 9.43
CA THR A 33 26.41 -13.25 9.27
C THR A 33 26.97 -12.27 8.24
N ASP A 34 26.12 -11.58 7.48
CA ASP A 34 26.59 -10.58 6.50
C ASP A 34 27.06 -9.30 7.19
N ASN A 35 28.04 -8.63 6.61
CA ASN A 35 28.42 -7.28 6.99
C ASN A 35 27.38 -6.25 6.49
N GLU A 36 27.47 -5.01 6.95
CA GLU A 36 26.52 -3.94 6.62
C GLU A 36 26.38 -3.72 5.10
N VAL A 37 27.49 -3.66 4.36
CA VAL A 37 27.50 -3.42 2.91
C VAL A 37 26.73 -4.54 2.18
N THR A 38 27.05 -5.79 2.49
CA THR A 38 26.39 -6.95 1.90
C THR A 38 24.91 -7.00 2.26
N THR A 39 24.56 -6.62 3.49
CA THR A 39 23.17 -6.53 3.95
C THR A 39 22.38 -5.52 3.13
N ILE A 40 22.92 -4.33 2.94
CA ILE A 40 22.28 -3.26 2.13
C ILE A 40 22.09 -3.72 0.69
N GLU A 41 23.10 -4.33 0.07
CA GLU A 41 23.02 -4.82 -1.31
C GLU A 41 21.99 -5.93 -1.48
N LYS A 42 21.98 -6.92 -0.59
CA LYS A 42 20.99 -8.00 -0.59
C LYS A 42 19.57 -7.48 -0.37
N THR A 43 19.40 -6.56 0.58
CA THR A 43 18.09 -5.95 0.85
C THR A 43 17.59 -5.19 -0.36
N ARG A 44 18.44 -4.37 -0.98
CA ARG A 44 18.09 -3.64 -2.21
C ARG A 44 17.69 -4.58 -3.33
N TYR A 45 18.48 -5.63 -3.55
CA TYR A 45 18.19 -6.63 -4.57
C TYR A 45 16.83 -7.31 -4.33
N LEU A 46 16.60 -7.82 -3.12
CA LEU A 46 15.37 -8.53 -2.77
C LEU A 46 14.12 -7.65 -2.88
N LEU A 47 14.21 -6.39 -2.41
CA LEU A 47 13.10 -5.43 -2.53
C LEU A 47 12.81 -5.10 -4.00
N THR A 48 13.86 -4.85 -4.78
CA THR A 48 13.71 -4.55 -6.22
C THR A 48 13.07 -5.72 -6.95
N ASP A 49 13.59 -6.95 -6.77
CA ASP A 49 13.06 -8.16 -7.39
C ASP A 49 11.60 -8.43 -6.97
N ALA A 50 11.29 -8.30 -5.69
CA ALA A 50 9.94 -8.49 -5.19
C ALA A 50 8.94 -7.51 -5.80
N ILE A 51 9.30 -6.22 -5.90
CA ILE A 51 8.45 -5.20 -6.50
C ILE A 51 8.29 -5.45 -7.99
N GLN A 52 9.37 -5.69 -8.72
CA GLN A 52 9.31 -5.92 -10.18
C GLN A 52 8.45 -7.12 -10.55
N ARG A 53 8.49 -8.20 -9.78
CA ARG A 53 7.63 -9.38 -9.97
C ARG A 53 6.14 -9.08 -9.78
N GLN A 54 5.78 -8.03 -9.05
CA GLN A 54 4.39 -7.60 -8.83
C GLN A 54 3.89 -6.62 -9.90
N LEU A 55 4.75 -6.20 -10.85
CA LEU A 55 4.36 -5.28 -11.92
C LEU A 55 3.69 -5.98 -13.12
N VAL A 56 3.53 -7.29 -13.06
CA VAL A 56 2.83 -8.06 -14.09
C VAL A 56 1.32 -7.90 -13.90
N SER A 57 0.64 -7.34 -14.92
CA SER A 57 -0.81 -7.08 -14.87
C SER A 57 -1.40 -7.01 -16.28
N ASP A 58 -2.62 -7.52 -16.43
CA ASP A 58 -3.41 -7.43 -17.66
C ASP A 58 -4.19 -6.11 -17.77
N VAL A 59 -4.14 -5.27 -16.72
CA VAL A 59 -4.80 -3.97 -16.64
C VAL A 59 -3.79 -2.89 -16.24
N PRO A 60 -4.07 -1.60 -16.53
CA PRO A 60 -3.21 -0.51 -16.07
C PRO A 60 -3.01 -0.54 -14.56
N LEU A 61 -1.74 -0.41 -14.13
CA LEU A 61 -1.40 -0.32 -12.72
C LEU A 61 -1.41 1.12 -12.23
N CYS A 62 -1.86 1.30 -10.99
CA CYS A 62 -1.68 2.54 -10.24
C CYS A 62 -1.00 2.26 -8.90
N PHE A 63 -0.41 3.30 -8.30
CA PHE A 63 0.34 3.19 -7.06
C PHE A 63 -0.14 4.21 -6.05
N PHE A 64 -0.32 3.77 -4.82
CA PHE A 64 -0.63 4.68 -3.71
C PHE A 64 0.67 5.26 -3.17
N LEU A 65 0.70 6.59 -3.05
CA LEU A 65 1.86 7.34 -2.56
C LEU A 65 1.45 8.08 -1.29
N SER A 66 1.87 7.57 -0.15
CA SER A 66 1.54 8.12 1.17
C SER A 66 2.61 9.08 1.73
N GLY A 67 3.73 9.25 1.03
CA GLY A 67 4.89 9.98 1.57
C GLY A 67 5.78 9.16 2.50
N GLY A 68 5.34 7.99 2.94
CA GLY A 68 6.13 7.05 3.73
C GLY A 68 7.22 6.34 2.91
N LEU A 69 8.19 5.74 3.62
CA LEU A 69 9.34 5.09 3.01
C LEU A 69 8.93 3.93 2.10
N ASP A 70 8.01 3.08 2.55
CA ASP A 70 7.60 1.87 1.83
C ASP A 70 6.95 2.21 0.49
N SER A 71 5.96 3.10 0.48
CA SER A 71 5.30 3.55 -0.75
C SER A 71 6.28 4.24 -1.70
N SER A 72 7.23 5.01 -1.15
CA SER A 72 8.27 5.69 -1.93
C SER A 72 9.22 4.71 -2.63
N ILE A 73 9.63 3.64 -1.95
CA ILE A 73 10.47 2.57 -2.53
C ILE A 73 9.72 1.87 -3.66
N ILE A 74 8.46 1.52 -3.44
CA ILE A 74 7.61 0.87 -4.45
C ILE A 74 7.47 1.76 -5.69
N VAL A 75 7.08 3.02 -5.50
CA VAL A 75 6.88 3.99 -6.59
C VAL A 75 8.17 4.24 -7.36
N LYS A 76 9.31 4.41 -6.66
CA LYS A 76 10.60 4.65 -7.31
C LYS A 76 11.03 3.44 -8.14
N THR A 77 10.93 2.24 -7.58
CA THR A 77 11.32 1.01 -8.26
C THR A 77 10.44 0.76 -9.49
N ALA A 78 9.12 0.93 -9.38
CA ALA A 78 8.19 0.79 -10.49
C ALA A 78 8.45 1.82 -11.60
N SER A 79 8.72 3.08 -11.22
CA SER A 79 9.06 4.13 -12.19
C SER A 79 10.36 3.82 -12.96
N MET A 80 11.39 3.34 -12.26
CA MET A 80 12.65 2.94 -12.89
C MET A 80 12.44 1.77 -13.85
N TYR A 81 11.69 0.76 -13.43
CA TYR A 81 11.33 -0.38 -14.28
C TYR A 81 10.59 0.07 -15.55
N ASN A 82 9.55 0.90 -15.41
CA ASN A 82 8.82 1.40 -16.57
C ASN A 82 9.68 2.24 -17.51
N LYS A 83 10.61 3.03 -16.98
CA LYS A 83 11.55 3.82 -17.78
C LYS A 83 12.50 2.92 -18.58
N GLU A 84 13.05 1.88 -17.95
CA GLU A 84 13.96 0.91 -18.58
C GLU A 84 13.25 0.15 -19.72
N HIS A 85 12.00 -0.26 -19.47
CA HIS A 85 11.19 -1.01 -20.44
C HIS A 85 10.36 -0.14 -21.39
N LYS A 86 10.50 1.20 -21.34
CA LYS A 86 9.78 2.17 -22.18
C LYS A 86 8.26 2.08 -22.11
N LEU A 87 7.73 1.74 -20.91
CA LEU A 87 6.30 1.57 -20.65
C LEU A 87 5.58 2.89 -20.29
N GLY A 88 6.32 4.01 -20.27
CA GLY A 88 5.77 5.33 -19.92
C GLY A 88 5.74 5.60 -18.43
N LYS A 89 5.16 6.76 -18.06
CA LYS A 89 5.07 7.18 -16.66
C LYS A 89 3.99 6.40 -15.92
N ILE A 90 4.28 6.01 -14.69
CA ILE A 90 3.31 5.38 -13.81
C ILE A 90 2.31 6.41 -13.25
N ASN A 91 1.09 5.96 -12.97
CA ASN A 91 0.08 6.74 -12.28
C ASN A 91 0.23 6.55 -10.77
N THR A 92 0.28 7.64 -10.02
CA THR A 92 0.34 7.60 -8.56
C THR A 92 -0.80 8.42 -7.97
N TYR A 93 -1.32 7.97 -6.84
CA TYR A 93 -2.42 8.63 -6.16
C TYR A 93 -2.11 8.81 -4.69
N SER A 94 -2.52 9.93 -4.12
CA SER A 94 -2.52 10.17 -2.68
C SER A 94 -3.89 10.62 -2.21
N VAL A 95 -4.19 10.37 -0.95
CA VAL A 95 -5.38 10.89 -0.29
C VAL A 95 -5.01 12.10 0.57
N GLU A 96 -5.84 13.12 0.52
CA GLU A 96 -5.80 14.25 1.43
C GLU A 96 -7.21 14.51 1.96
N TYR A 97 -7.34 15.06 3.16
CA TYR A 97 -8.63 15.43 3.73
C TYR A 97 -8.83 16.93 3.62
N ARG A 98 -10.07 17.34 3.35
CA ARG A 98 -10.43 18.76 3.24
C ARG A 98 -9.99 19.52 4.49
N ASP A 99 -9.34 20.65 4.29
CA ASP A 99 -8.81 21.52 5.34
C ASP A 99 -7.74 20.91 6.27
N ASN A 100 -7.24 19.69 5.99
CA ASN A 100 -6.21 19.06 6.82
C ASN A 100 -4.98 19.97 6.98
N LYS A 101 -4.52 20.61 5.92
CA LYS A 101 -3.37 21.55 5.95
C LYS A 101 -3.58 22.70 6.95
N LYS A 102 -4.83 23.13 7.16
CA LYS A 102 -5.18 24.20 8.10
C LYS A 102 -5.21 23.74 9.55
N TYR A 103 -5.62 22.50 9.76
CA TYR A 103 -5.83 21.95 11.10
C TYR A 103 -4.73 20.98 11.54
N PHE A 104 -3.76 20.70 10.69
CA PHE A 104 -2.66 19.79 10.99
C PHE A 104 -1.92 20.23 12.25
N GLN A 105 -1.83 19.32 13.21
CA GLN A 105 -1.03 19.49 14.43
C GLN A 105 0.05 18.41 14.48
N LYS A 106 1.29 18.85 14.65
CA LYS A 106 2.43 17.94 14.81
C LYS A 106 2.24 17.05 16.02
N SER A 107 2.52 15.78 15.88
CA SER A 107 2.54 14.80 16.96
C SER A 107 3.85 14.01 16.94
N ASN A 108 4.11 13.25 18.00
CA ASN A 108 5.26 12.34 18.02
C ASN A 108 5.16 11.25 16.95
N PHE A 109 3.95 10.88 16.56
CA PHE A 109 3.69 9.89 15.52
C PHE A 109 3.79 10.47 14.11
N GLN A 110 3.35 11.72 13.92
CA GLN A 110 3.38 12.42 12.64
C GLN A 110 3.98 13.83 12.83
N PRO A 111 5.33 13.93 12.85
CA PRO A 111 6.02 15.20 13.11
C PRO A 111 5.97 16.18 11.93
N THR A 112 5.70 15.69 10.73
CA THR A 112 5.64 16.46 9.49
C THR A 112 4.44 16.03 8.65
N PRO A 113 3.85 16.95 7.85
CA PRO A 113 2.77 16.58 6.95
C PRO A 113 3.28 15.75 5.77
N ASP A 114 2.50 14.78 5.34
CA ASP A 114 2.88 13.81 4.30
C ASP A 114 2.96 14.45 2.90
N TYR A 115 2.23 15.52 2.64
CA TYR A 115 2.15 16.16 1.31
C TYR A 115 3.52 16.65 0.80
N GLU A 116 4.43 17.05 1.68
CA GLU A 116 5.78 17.49 1.29
C GLU A 116 6.57 16.33 0.69
N PHE A 117 6.53 15.16 1.34
CA PHE A 117 7.20 13.95 0.89
C PHE A 117 6.53 13.37 -0.37
N ILE A 118 5.21 13.42 -0.45
CA ILE A 118 4.45 13.03 -1.63
C ILE A 118 4.88 13.86 -2.84
N SER A 119 4.91 15.19 -2.70
CA SER A 119 5.33 16.10 -3.77
C SER A 119 6.78 15.87 -4.20
N MET A 120 7.68 15.74 -3.22
CA MET A 120 9.09 15.45 -3.50
C MET A 120 9.25 14.11 -4.25
N MET A 121 8.56 13.08 -3.79
CA MET A 121 8.69 11.73 -4.35
C MET A 121 8.07 11.62 -5.73
N SER A 122 6.90 12.20 -5.97
CA SER A 122 6.25 12.19 -7.28
C SER A 122 7.09 12.89 -8.35
N LYS A 123 7.75 13.99 -7.98
CA LYS A 123 8.71 14.68 -8.86
C LYS A 123 9.97 13.87 -9.10
N ASN A 124 10.55 13.29 -8.06
CA ASN A 124 11.78 12.49 -8.16
C ASN A 124 11.57 11.21 -9.00
N ALA A 125 10.41 10.58 -8.89
CA ALA A 125 10.04 9.40 -9.65
C ALA A 125 9.41 9.74 -11.02
N ASP A 126 9.20 11.01 -11.33
CA ASP A 126 8.57 11.51 -12.58
C ASP A 126 7.24 10.81 -12.89
N THR A 127 6.32 10.80 -11.92
CA THR A 127 5.02 10.11 -12.02
C THR A 127 3.91 11.05 -12.53
N LYS A 128 2.82 10.47 -13.04
CA LYS A 128 1.56 11.16 -13.24
C LYS A 128 0.79 11.11 -11.93
N HIS A 129 1.02 12.10 -11.04
CA HIS A 129 0.45 12.13 -9.71
C HIS A 129 -0.90 12.86 -9.67
N ARG A 130 -1.88 12.28 -8.96
CA ARG A 130 -3.17 12.89 -8.64
C ARG A 130 -3.43 12.81 -7.14
N GLU A 131 -3.68 13.95 -6.51
CA GLU A 131 -4.17 14.03 -5.14
C GLU A 131 -5.70 13.95 -5.15
N ILE A 132 -6.25 13.04 -4.34
CA ILE A 132 -7.71 12.89 -4.15
C ILE A 132 -8.05 13.48 -2.79
N VAL A 133 -8.87 14.53 -2.81
CA VAL A 133 -9.28 15.25 -1.59
C VAL A 133 -10.62 14.72 -1.13
N LEU A 134 -10.65 14.10 0.03
CA LEU A 134 -11.87 13.57 0.65
C LEU A 134 -12.49 14.61 1.59
N ASP A 135 -13.82 14.67 1.55
CA ASP A 135 -14.62 15.42 2.51
C ASP A 135 -14.92 14.55 3.74
N ASN A 136 -14.70 15.08 4.93
CA ASN A 136 -14.93 14.34 6.17
C ASN A 136 -16.40 13.90 6.36
N THR A 137 -17.35 14.67 5.84
CA THR A 137 -18.77 14.30 5.87
C THR A 137 -19.01 13.07 5.00
N LEU A 138 -18.47 13.05 3.79
CA LEU A 138 -18.58 11.89 2.90
C LEU A 138 -17.90 10.64 3.49
N VAL A 139 -16.80 10.81 4.22
CA VAL A 139 -16.14 9.68 4.92
C VAL A 139 -17.07 9.10 5.98
N CYS A 140 -17.77 9.93 6.76
CA CYS A 140 -18.75 9.47 7.73
C CYS A 140 -19.94 8.77 7.06
N ASP A 141 -20.47 9.32 5.98
CA ASP A 141 -21.60 8.75 5.25
C ASP A 141 -21.26 7.40 4.61
N ALA A 142 -19.99 7.19 4.24
CA ALA A 142 -19.51 5.95 3.63
C ALA A 142 -19.28 4.80 4.62
N LEU A 143 -19.45 5.00 5.94
CA LEU A 143 -19.16 3.99 6.96
C LEU A 143 -19.95 2.68 6.75
N TYR A 144 -21.26 2.79 6.50
CA TYR A 144 -22.10 1.61 6.26
C TYR A 144 -21.71 0.87 5.01
N GLU A 145 -21.44 1.59 3.93
CA GLU A 145 -21.03 1.02 2.66
C GLU A 145 -19.67 0.31 2.78
N SER A 146 -18.74 0.87 3.53
CA SER A 146 -17.42 0.25 3.76
C SER A 146 -17.53 -1.09 4.49
N VAL A 147 -18.42 -1.18 5.49
CA VAL A 147 -18.70 -2.45 6.19
C VAL A 147 -19.33 -3.47 5.27
N GLN A 148 -20.29 -3.05 4.42
CA GLN A 148 -20.90 -3.93 3.43
C GLN A 148 -19.90 -4.42 2.38
N ALA A 149 -19.03 -3.54 1.91
CA ALA A 149 -18.00 -3.90 0.94
C ALA A 149 -16.97 -4.91 1.47
N ARG A 150 -16.76 -4.95 2.77
CA ARG A 150 -15.84 -5.89 3.43
C ARG A 150 -16.51 -7.13 4.00
N ASP A 151 -17.83 -7.15 4.11
CA ASP A 151 -18.62 -8.16 4.84
C ASP A 151 -18.27 -8.30 6.33
N LEU A 152 -17.41 -7.45 6.85
CA LEU A 152 -16.91 -7.47 8.25
C LEU A 152 -16.66 -6.05 8.76
N PRO A 153 -16.87 -5.79 10.05
CA PRO A 153 -16.38 -4.56 10.68
C PRO A 153 -14.86 -4.44 10.54
N GLY A 154 -14.38 -3.26 10.24
CA GLY A 154 -12.96 -2.95 10.08
C GLY A 154 -12.56 -1.69 10.84
N TYR A 155 -11.53 -1.00 10.36
CA TYR A 155 -11.10 0.29 10.89
C TYR A 155 -11.94 1.40 10.28
N VAL A 156 -12.93 1.83 11.02
CA VAL A 156 -14.04 2.72 10.70
C VAL A 156 -13.72 3.81 9.67
N ASP A 157 -12.87 4.76 10.01
CA ASP A 157 -12.47 5.89 9.16
C ASP A 157 -11.50 5.49 8.04
N VAL A 158 -10.59 4.56 8.31
CA VAL A 158 -9.62 4.07 7.32
C VAL A 158 -10.34 3.33 6.18
N ASP A 159 -11.29 2.45 6.49
CA ASP A 159 -11.98 1.66 5.47
C ASP A 159 -12.93 2.51 4.62
N SER A 160 -13.64 3.47 5.20
CA SER A 160 -14.50 4.38 4.44
C SER A 160 -13.69 5.33 3.57
N SER A 161 -12.56 5.83 4.08
CA SER A 161 -11.63 6.64 3.29
C SER A 161 -11.06 5.86 2.12
N LEU A 162 -10.63 4.61 2.34
CA LEU A 162 -10.10 3.73 1.30
C LEU A 162 -11.17 3.42 0.24
N LEU A 163 -12.42 3.15 0.66
CA LEU A 163 -13.52 2.92 -0.26
C LEU A 163 -13.75 4.13 -1.19
N LEU A 164 -13.86 5.33 -0.61
CA LEU A 164 -14.06 6.56 -1.38
C LEU A 164 -12.86 6.84 -2.30
N PHE A 165 -11.65 6.65 -1.79
CA PHE A 165 -10.43 6.80 -2.56
C PHE A 165 -10.40 5.85 -3.77
N CYS A 166 -10.73 4.58 -3.58
CA CYS A 166 -10.77 3.60 -4.66
C CYS A 166 -11.88 3.85 -5.69
N LYS A 167 -12.98 4.51 -5.31
CA LYS A 167 -14.04 4.91 -6.25
C LYS A 167 -13.61 6.03 -7.21
N GLU A 168 -12.58 6.81 -6.84
CA GLU A 168 -12.06 7.93 -7.63
C GLU A 168 -10.95 7.54 -8.61
N ILE A 169 -10.45 6.30 -8.53
CA ILE A 169 -9.40 5.74 -9.38
C ILE A 169 -9.99 4.89 -10.48
#